data_8047bc2932e906e19c3f4cfd0d02ef99
#
_entry.id   8047bc2932e906e19c3f4cfd0d02ef99
#
_cell.length_a   1.000
_cell.length_b   1.000
_cell.length_c   1.000
_cell.angle_alpha   90.00
_cell.angle_beta   90.00
_cell.angle_gamma   90.00
#
_symmetry.space_group_name_H-M   'P 1'
#
loop_
_entity.id
_entity.type
_entity.pdbx_description
1 polymer ?
#
loop_
_entity_poly.entity_id
_entity_poly.type
_entity_poly.pdbx_seq_one_letter_code
_entity_poly.pdbx_strand_id
1 'polypeptide(L)'
;MTALVKTDFQFPKQSSVYHGKVRDVYNINDEQLVMVVTDRISAFDVILPKGIPYKGEILNRIAAKFLDATEDICPNWKIASPDPMVTAGIACQGTPVEMIVRGYLCGSAWRSYKNGARSICGVPIPEGMRENQAFPQPIITPTTKAEQGAHDEDISKEEILAQNLVSPEIYALMEKYAMELFQRGTEIAKKQGLILVDTKYEFGLKDGKLYLI
;
A
#
# COMPACT_ATOMS: atom_id res chain seq x y z
N MET A 1 24.20 -8.43 -15.35
CA MET A 1 23.93 -7.14 -14.70
C MET A 1 23.91 -7.32 -13.20
N THR A 2 24.39 -6.34 -12.46
CA THR A 2 24.48 -6.40 -11.01
C THR A 2 23.20 -5.80 -10.40
N ALA A 3 22.58 -6.49 -9.45
CA ALA A 3 21.41 -5.98 -8.75
C ALA A 3 21.78 -4.79 -7.86
N LEU A 4 20.95 -3.73 -7.84
CA LEU A 4 21.09 -2.61 -6.92
C LEU A 4 20.53 -3.01 -5.55
N VAL A 5 21.41 -3.25 -4.58
CA VAL A 5 21.00 -3.71 -3.24
C VAL A 5 21.24 -2.67 -2.14
N LYS A 6 21.94 -1.59 -2.44
CA LYS A 6 22.23 -0.50 -1.49
C LYS A 6 22.42 0.80 -2.25
N THR A 7 21.98 1.90 -1.67
CA THR A 7 22.27 3.25 -2.13
C THR A 7 22.94 4.06 -1.01
N ASP A 8 23.71 5.07 -1.40
CA ASP A 8 24.39 5.98 -0.47
C ASP A 8 24.50 7.37 -1.13
N PHE A 9 23.33 7.91 -1.51
CA PHE A 9 23.26 9.22 -2.12
C PHE A 9 23.31 10.32 -1.08
N GLN A 10 23.86 11.46 -1.48
CA GLN A 10 23.89 12.69 -0.69
C GLN A 10 23.17 13.77 -1.49
N PHE A 11 22.00 14.15 -1.02
CA PHE A 11 21.20 15.21 -1.65
C PHE A 11 21.40 16.54 -0.94
N PRO A 12 21.39 17.67 -1.66
CA PRO A 12 21.32 18.99 -1.04
C PRO A 12 20.09 19.07 -0.11
N LYS A 13 20.31 19.59 1.12
CA LYS A 13 19.27 19.73 2.15
C LYS A 13 18.64 18.41 2.62
N GLN A 14 19.30 17.29 2.45
CA GLN A 14 18.86 16.02 3.02
C GLN A 14 18.88 16.10 4.54
N SER A 15 17.72 15.84 5.18
CA SER A 15 17.57 15.81 6.64
C SER A 15 17.80 14.43 7.23
N SER A 16 17.40 13.38 6.50
CA SER A 16 17.58 11.99 6.94
C SER A 16 17.57 11.00 5.79
N VAL A 17 17.95 9.76 6.08
CA VAL A 17 17.77 8.61 5.19
C VAL A 17 17.26 7.42 6.00
N TYR A 18 16.30 6.71 5.43
CA TYR A 18 15.78 5.46 5.97
C TYR A 18 16.04 4.31 4.98
N HIS A 19 16.75 3.28 5.42
CA HIS A 19 17.00 2.07 4.66
C HIS A 19 15.98 1.00 5.05
N GLY A 20 14.89 0.91 4.28
CA GLY A 20 13.86 -0.10 4.48
C GLY A 20 14.26 -1.48 3.94
N LYS A 21 13.36 -2.46 4.06
CA LYS A 21 13.60 -3.84 3.58
C LYS A 21 13.91 -3.90 2.08
N VAL A 22 13.29 -3.04 1.27
CA VAL A 22 13.42 -3.06 -0.20
C VAL A 22 13.53 -1.67 -0.83
N ARG A 23 13.43 -0.60 -0.05
CA ARG A 23 13.49 0.80 -0.52
C ARG A 23 14.43 1.59 0.37
N ASP A 24 15.12 2.55 -0.22
CA ASP A 24 15.86 3.58 0.51
C ASP A 24 15.14 4.91 0.31
N VAL A 25 14.80 5.59 1.40
CA VAL A 25 13.99 6.81 1.40
C VAL A 25 14.81 7.95 1.97
N TYR A 26 15.07 8.95 1.15
CA TYR A 26 15.79 10.16 1.50
C TYR A 26 14.81 11.29 1.76
N ASN A 27 14.84 11.87 2.95
CA ASN A 27 14.01 13.01 3.30
C ASN A 27 14.76 14.31 2.97
N ILE A 28 14.07 15.21 2.25
CA ILE A 28 14.62 16.49 1.81
C ILE A 28 13.82 17.62 2.47
N ASN A 29 14.44 18.29 3.46
CA ASN A 29 13.84 19.40 4.24
C ASN A 29 12.52 19.08 4.95
N ASP A 30 12.19 17.82 5.18
CA ASP A 30 10.91 17.38 5.72
C ASP A 30 9.68 17.75 4.86
N GLU A 31 9.94 18.15 3.61
CA GLU A 31 8.92 18.54 2.64
C GLU A 31 8.78 17.55 1.49
N GLN A 32 9.87 16.93 1.11
CA GLN A 32 9.93 16.00 -0.03
C GLN A 32 10.65 14.72 0.32
N LEU A 33 10.26 13.65 -0.35
CA LEU A 33 10.93 12.37 -0.30
C LEU A 33 11.52 12.01 -1.66
N VAL A 34 12.73 11.45 -1.66
CA VAL A 34 13.28 10.74 -2.81
C VAL A 34 13.36 9.27 -2.42
N MET A 35 12.54 8.44 -3.04
CA MET A 35 12.47 7.02 -2.79
C MET A 35 13.20 6.25 -3.90
N VAL A 36 14.16 5.43 -3.52
CA VAL A 36 14.87 4.52 -4.44
C VAL A 36 14.38 3.10 -4.17
N VAL A 37 13.72 2.51 -5.15
CA VAL A 37 13.26 1.12 -5.07
C VAL A 37 14.39 0.21 -5.51
N THR A 38 14.95 -0.53 -4.58
CA THR A 38 16.11 -1.40 -4.83
C THR A 38 15.68 -2.79 -5.32
N ASP A 39 16.66 -3.57 -5.76
CA ASP A 39 16.48 -4.95 -6.17
C ASP A 39 16.47 -5.94 -4.98
N ARG A 40 16.56 -5.43 -3.73
CA ARG A 40 16.41 -6.27 -2.54
C ARG A 40 15.06 -6.97 -2.53
N ILE A 41 15.04 -8.19 -2.02
CA ILE A 41 13.82 -8.96 -1.78
C ILE A 41 13.75 -9.32 -0.30
N SER A 42 12.57 -9.18 0.27
CA SER A 42 12.25 -9.62 1.63
C SER A 42 11.19 -10.71 1.58
N ALA A 43 11.38 -11.76 2.36
CA ALA A 43 10.40 -12.82 2.56
C ALA A 43 10.35 -13.18 4.05
N PHE A 44 9.14 -13.28 4.61
CA PHE A 44 8.92 -13.51 6.06
C PHE A 44 9.73 -12.52 6.94
N ASP A 45 9.70 -11.24 6.54
CA ASP A 45 10.43 -10.13 7.18
C ASP A 45 11.98 -10.23 7.17
N VAL A 46 12.53 -11.21 6.48
CA VAL A 46 13.96 -11.39 6.28
C VAL A 46 14.39 -10.85 4.91
N ILE A 47 15.38 -9.95 4.89
CA ILE A 47 16.01 -9.51 3.64
C ILE A 47 16.91 -10.62 3.15
N LEU A 48 16.66 -11.12 1.94
CA LEU A 48 17.46 -12.19 1.34
C LEU A 48 18.82 -11.65 0.89
N PRO A 49 19.89 -12.48 0.93
CA PRO A 49 21.26 -12.02 0.71
C PRO A 49 21.56 -11.59 -0.74
N LYS A 50 20.69 -11.94 -1.69
CA LYS A 50 20.84 -11.57 -3.11
C LYS A 50 19.61 -10.80 -3.59
N GLY A 51 19.84 -9.70 -4.30
CA GLY A 51 18.80 -8.98 -5.02
C GLY A 51 18.42 -9.68 -6.34
N ILE A 52 17.23 -9.35 -6.84
CA ILE A 52 16.74 -9.81 -8.15
C ILE A 52 16.91 -8.64 -9.12
N PRO A 53 17.80 -8.74 -10.14
CA PRO A 53 17.99 -7.66 -11.11
C PRO A 53 16.67 -7.19 -11.73
N TYR A 54 16.51 -5.89 -11.90
CA TYR A 54 15.32 -5.21 -12.43
C TYR A 54 14.06 -5.24 -11.54
N LYS A 55 14.07 -5.93 -10.39
CA LYS A 55 12.89 -5.95 -9.51
C LYS A 55 12.49 -4.54 -9.08
N GLY A 56 13.45 -3.72 -8.65
CA GLY A 56 13.21 -2.34 -8.25
C GLY A 56 12.64 -1.49 -9.36
N GLU A 57 13.23 -1.56 -10.56
CA GLU A 57 12.75 -0.86 -11.74
C GLU A 57 11.31 -1.24 -12.10
N ILE A 58 11.02 -2.54 -12.20
CA ILE A 58 9.68 -3.02 -12.56
C ILE A 58 8.64 -2.54 -11.56
N LEU A 59 8.91 -2.68 -10.27
CA LEU A 59 7.97 -2.28 -9.22
C LEU A 59 7.76 -0.76 -9.20
N ASN A 60 8.81 0.03 -9.34
CA ASN A 60 8.68 1.49 -9.36
C ASN A 60 7.92 1.99 -10.58
N ARG A 61 8.19 1.44 -11.76
CA ARG A 61 7.45 1.79 -12.99
C ARG A 61 5.97 1.42 -12.92
N ILE A 62 5.64 0.25 -12.35
CA ILE A 62 4.24 -0.15 -12.14
C ILE A 62 3.57 0.81 -11.17
N ALA A 63 4.19 1.11 -10.03
CA ALA A 63 3.64 2.04 -9.05
C ALA A 63 3.42 3.43 -9.65
N ALA A 64 4.42 4.00 -10.33
CA ALA A 64 4.32 5.30 -10.99
C ALA A 64 3.16 5.34 -12.01
N LYS A 65 3.05 4.29 -12.85
CA LYS A 65 1.96 4.17 -13.82
C LYS A 65 0.58 4.15 -13.17
N PHE A 66 0.41 3.44 -12.06
CA PHE A 66 -0.88 3.40 -11.37
C PHE A 66 -1.18 4.71 -10.66
N LEU A 67 -0.19 5.37 -10.05
CA LEU A 67 -0.35 6.70 -9.45
C LEU A 67 -0.81 7.72 -10.50
N ASP A 68 -0.23 7.71 -11.71
CA ASP A 68 -0.65 8.58 -12.82
C ASP A 68 -2.06 8.24 -13.33
N ALA A 69 -2.38 6.95 -13.45
CA ALA A 69 -3.68 6.49 -13.96
C ALA A 69 -4.85 6.71 -12.99
N THR A 70 -4.58 7.17 -11.78
CA THR A 70 -5.58 7.36 -10.70
C THR A 70 -5.53 8.73 -10.04
N GLU A 71 -4.78 9.68 -10.59
CA GLU A 71 -4.66 11.04 -10.05
C GLU A 71 -5.98 11.82 -10.05
N ASP A 72 -6.90 11.46 -10.95
CA ASP A 72 -8.27 11.98 -11.02
C ASP A 72 -9.18 11.48 -9.89
N ILE A 73 -8.82 10.39 -9.22
CA ILE A 73 -9.57 9.79 -8.11
C ILE A 73 -9.07 10.34 -6.78
N CYS A 74 -7.76 10.26 -6.57
CA CYS A 74 -7.13 10.58 -5.30
C CYS A 74 -5.81 11.33 -5.54
N PRO A 75 -5.59 12.47 -4.86
CA PRO A 75 -4.26 13.05 -4.84
C PRO A 75 -3.25 12.02 -4.35
N ASN A 76 -2.08 11.98 -4.99
CA ASN A 76 -1.02 11.08 -4.54
C ASN A 76 0.29 11.82 -4.27
N TRP A 77 1.20 11.16 -3.55
CA TRP A 77 2.45 11.76 -3.11
C TRP A 77 3.47 12.01 -4.22
N LYS A 78 3.32 11.37 -5.38
CA LYS A 78 4.29 11.43 -6.48
C LYS A 78 4.31 12.82 -7.14
N ILE A 79 5.50 13.39 -7.28
CA ILE A 79 5.75 14.59 -8.10
C ILE A 79 6.39 14.19 -9.43
N ALA A 80 7.42 13.32 -9.39
CA ALA A 80 8.16 12.90 -10.57
C ALA A 80 8.80 11.52 -10.40
N SER A 81 9.12 10.87 -11.51
CA SER A 81 9.95 9.66 -11.55
C SER A 81 11.18 9.95 -12.42
N PRO A 82 12.24 10.56 -11.85
CA PRO A 82 13.42 10.99 -12.60
C PRO A 82 14.27 9.84 -13.12
N ASP A 83 14.11 8.64 -12.56
CA ASP A 83 14.79 7.42 -12.96
C ASP A 83 13.83 6.23 -12.85
N PRO A 84 13.98 5.16 -13.61
CA PRO A 84 13.12 3.96 -13.52
C PRO A 84 13.00 3.37 -12.12
N MET A 85 14.00 3.52 -11.27
CA MET A 85 14.02 3.01 -9.90
C MET A 85 13.72 4.09 -8.85
N VAL A 86 13.49 5.36 -9.26
CA VAL A 86 13.37 6.51 -8.35
C VAL A 86 12.03 7.21 -8.52
N THR A 87 11.38 7.49 -7.41
CA THR A 87 10.23 8.39 -7.34
C THR A 87 10.52 9.50 -6.33
N ALA A 88 10.31 10.75 -6.75
CA ALA A 88 10.35 11.91 -5.89
C ALA A 88 8.91 12.40 -5.63
N GLY A 89 8.62 12.79 -4.41
CA GLY A 89 7.27 13.18 -4.03
C GLY A 89 7.18 13.98 -2.74
N ILE A 90 5.96 14.22 -2.30
CA ILE A 90 5.62 14.99 -1.11
C ILE A 90 5.87 14.13 0.14
N ALA A 91 6.52 14.70 1.16
CA ALA A 91 6.63 14.08 2.47
C ALA A 91 5.28 14.22 3.20
N CYS A 92 4.53 13.11 3.27
CA CYS A 92 3.26 13.04 3.99
C CYS A 92 3.46 12.33 5.33
N GLN A 93 2.69 12.73 6.33
CA GLN A 93 2.57 11.98 7.58
C GLN A 93 1.64 10.80 7.34
N GLY A 94 2.17 9.58 7.34
CA GLY A 94 1.39 8.35 7.14
C GLY A 94 0.30 8.19 8.21
N THR A 95 -0.88 7.73 7.80
CA THR A 95 -1.92 7.32 8.74
C THR A 95 -1.56 5.99 9.40
N PRO A 96 -1.99 5.75 10.65
CA PRO A 96 -1.71 4.48 11.35
C PRO A 96 -2.61 3.32 10.87
N VAL A 97 -3.36 3.51 9.79
CA VAL A 97 -4.32 2.55 9.25
C VAL A 97 -4.00 2.28 7.78
N GLU A 98 -3.96 1.00 7.42
CA GLU A 98 -3.85 0.54 6.03
C GLU A 98 -5.21 0.03 5.55
N MET A 99 -5.59 0.36 4.32
CA MET A 99 -6.87 0.00 3.74
C MET A 99 -6.71 -1.16 2.75
N ILE A 100 -7.10 -2.36 3.16
CA ILE A 100 -7.06 -3.54 2.27
C ILE A 100 -8.44 -3.71 1.64
N VAL A 101 -8.50 -3.63 0.31
CA VAL A 101 -9.72 -3.94 -0.46
C VAL A 101 -9.60 -5.35 -1.02
N ARG A 102 -10.60 -6.18 -0.77
CA ARG A 102 -10.63 -7.57 -1.22
C ARG A 102 -11.82 -7.80 -2.16
N GLY A 103 -11.53 -8.22 -3.38
CA GLY A 103 -12.54 -8.65 -4.35
C GLY A 103 -12.88 -10.14 -4.27
N TYR A 104 -12.01 -10.94 -3.63
CA TYR A 104 -12.10 -12.40 -3.61
C TYR A 104 -11.76 -12.96 -2.23
N LEU A 105 -12.40 -14.07 -1.87
CA LEU A 105 -12.14 -14.80 -0.63
C LEU A 105 -10.93 -15.73 -0.80
N CYS A 106 -9.73 -15.20 -0.55
CA CYS A 106 -8.47 -15.92 -0.71
C CYS A 106 -7.47 -15.58 0.40
N GLY A 107 -6.32 -16.23 0.39
CA GLY A 107 -5.20 -15.93 1.29
C GLY A 107 -5.57 -16.01 2.77
N SER A 108 -5.26 -14.96 3.55
CA SER A 108 -5.58 -14.89 4.98
C SER A 108 -7.08 -14.92 5.25
N ALA A 109 -7.87 -14.21 4.44
CA ALA A 109 -9.32 -14.16 4.54
C ALA A 109 -9.94 -15.56 4.38
N TRP A 110 -9.48 -16.34 3.40
CA TRP A 110 -9.92 -17.72 3.24
C TRP A 110 -9.53 -18.60 4.44
N ARG A 111 -8.29 -18.47 4.94
CA ARG A 111 -7.85 -19.26 6.10
C ARG A 111 -8.74 -18.99 7.32
N SER A 112 -9.07 -17.74 7.60
CA SER A 112 -9.97 -17.35 8.68
C SER A 112 -11.38 -17.93 8.46
N TYR A 113 -11.93 -17.79 7.26
CA TYR A 113 -13.25 -18.31 6.90
C TYR A 113 -13.32 -19.84 7.01
N LYS A 114 -12.33 -20.56 6.51
CA LYS A 114 -12.22 -22.02 6.61
C LYS A 114 -12.16 -22.49 8.07
N ASN A 115 -11.57 -21.70 8.95
CA ASN A 115 -11.49 -21.94 10.40
C ASN A 115 -12.74 -21.49 11.16
N GLY A 116 -13.82 -21.12 10.47
CA GLY A 116 -15.11 -20.82 11.06
C GLY A 116 -15.44 -19.33 11.22
N ALA A 117 -14.53 -18.42 10.88
CA ALA A 117 -14.86 -16.99 10.89
C ALA A 117 -15.95 -16.68 9.86
N ARG A 118 -16.89 -15.79 10.23
CA ARG A 118 -17.98 -15.30 9.38
C ARG A 118 -17.99 -13.77 9.29
N SER A 119 -16.94 -13.15 9.82
CA SER A 119 -16.65 -11.73 9.62
C SER A 119 -15.15 -11.53 9.62
N ILE A 120 -14.67 -10.48 8.94
CA ILE A 120 -13.28 -9.99 8.94
C ILE A 120 -13.32 -8.49 9.14
N CYS A 121 -12.59 -7.97 10.10
CA CYS A 121 -12.59 -6.53 10.46
C CYS A 121 -14.01 -5.95 10.63
N GLY A 122 -14.93 -6.71 11.25
CA GLY A 122 -16.34 -6.33 11.42
C GLY A 122 -17.22 -6.53 10.18
N VAL A 123 -16.65 -6.82 9.00
CA VAL A 123 -17.42 -7.03 7.76
C VAL A 123 -17.92 -8.47 7.68
N PRO A 124 -19.25 -8.72 7.59
CA PRO A 124 -19.80 -10.05 7.48
C PRO A 124 -19.46 -10.71 6.13
N ILE A 125 -19.16 -11.99 6.17
CA ILE A 125 -18.89 -12.81 4.97
C ILE A 125 -20.05 -13.78 4.76
N PRO A 126 -20.61 -13.86 3.53
CA PRO A 126 -21.71 -14.79 3.22
C PRO A 126 -21.36 -16.24 3.53
N GLU A 127 -22.37 -17.00 3.96
CA GLU A 127 -22.23 -18.45 4.14
C GLU A 127 -22.06 -19.18 2.80
N GLY A 128 -21.38 -20.32 2.85
CA GLY A 128 -21.23 -21.21 1.70
C GLY A 128 -20.26 -20.75 0.63
N MET A 129 -19.45 -19.71 0.90
CA MET A 129 -18.41 -19.28 -0.04
C MET A 129 -17.27 -20.29 -0.13
N ARG A 130 -16.66 -20.36 -1.31
CA ARG A 130 -15.52 -21.25 -1.63
C ARG A 130 -14.22 -20.44 -1.72
N GLU A 131 -13.12 -21.15 -1.61
CA GLU A 131 -11.80 -20.58 -1.86
C GLU A 131 -11.72 -19.94 -3.25
N ASN A 132 -11.14 -18.74 -3.31
CA ASN A 132 -11.00 -17.93 -4.52
C ASN A 132 -12.31 -17.45 -5.16
N GLN A 133 -13.44 -17.59 -4.47
CA GLN A 133 -14.71 -17.04 -4.93
C GLN A 133 -14.72 -15.52 -4.80
N ALA A 134 -15.24 -14.82 -5.81
CA ALA A 134 -15.49 -13.40 -5.74
C ALA A 134 -16.51 -13.06 -4.66
N PHE A 135 -16.30 -12.00 -3.91
CA PHE A 135 -17.34 -11.42 -3.07
C PHE A 135 -18.45 -10.82 -3.95
N PRO A 136 -19.70 -10.77 -3.48
CA PRO A 136 -20.78 -10.08 -4.18
C PRO A 136 -20.44 -8.61 -4.49
N GLN A 137 -19.72 -7.97 -3.57
CA GLN A 137 -19.09 -6.65 -3.73
C GLN A 137 -17.73 -6.69 -3.02
N PRO A 138 -16.72 -5.97 -3.51
CA PRO A 138 -15.45 -5.86 -2.79
C PRO A 138 -15.68 -5.36 -1.37
N ILE A 139 -14.92 -5.89 -0.43
CA ILE A 139 -14.96 -5.51 0.99
C ILE A 139 -13.68 -4.81 1.41
N ILE A 140 -13.78 -3.92 2.40
CA ILE A 140 -12.61 -3.27 3.03
C ILE A 140 -12.34 -3.96 4.36
N THR A 141 -11.10 -4.39 4.54
CA THR A 141 -10.61 -5.05 5.76
C THR A 141 -9.35 -4.33 6.23
N PRO A 142 -9.49 -3.27 7.04
CA PRO A 142 -8.34 -2.47 7.46
C PRO A 142 -7.39 -3.24 8.38
N THR A 143 -6.12 -2.79 8.40
CA THR A 143 -5.14 -3.22 9.40
C THR A 143 -4.53 -2.00 10.09
N THR A 144 -4.05 -2.17 11.30
CA THR A 144 -3.15 -1.21 11.92
C THR A 144 -1.78 -1.32 11.25
N LYS A 145 -1.08 -0.20 11.12
CA LYS A 145 0.31 -0.21 10.67
C LYS A 145 1.21 -0.49 11.86
N ALA A 146 1.76 -1.68 11.91
CA ALA A 146 2.65 -2.10 12.99
C ALA A 146 3.98 -1.35 12.97
N GLU A 147 4.59 -1.19 14.15
CA GLU A 147 5.98 -0.77 14.26
C GLU A 147 6.92 -1.82 13.64
N GLN A 148 8.13 -1.39 13.28
CA GLN A 148 9.11 -2.27 12.64
C GLN A 148 9.43 -3.49 13.54
N GLY A 149 9.11 -4.68 13.03
CA GLY A 149 9.32 -5.96 13.74
C GLY A 149 8.04 -6.54 14.37
N ALA A 150 6.92 -5.83 14.36
CA ALA A 150 5.59 -6.35 14.68
C ALA A 150 4.81 -6.66 13.39
N HIS A 151 3.70 -7.38 13.52
CA HIS A 151 2.78 -7.67 12.41
C HIS A 151 1.60 -6.72 12.42
N ASP A 152 1.11 -6.36 11.23
CA ASP A 152 -0.14 -5.62 11.07
C ASP A 152 -1.29 -6.45 11.63
N GLU A 153 -2.17 -5.82 12.41
CA GLU A 153 -3.32 -6.48 13.04
C GLU A 153 -4.62 -6.03 12.36
N ASP A 154 -5.50 -7.01 12.13
CA ASP A 154 -6.84 -6.73 11.64
C ASP A 154 -7.59 -5.82 12.63
N ILE A 155 -8.24 -4.77 12.13
CA ILE A 155 -8.99 -3.81 12.95
C ILE A 155 -10.29 -3.43 12.23
N SER A 156 -11.38 -3.29 12.97
CA SER A 156 -12.65 -2.84 12.42
C SER A 156 -12.72 -1.31 12.28
N LYS A 157 -13.63 -0.83 11.44
CA LYS A 157 -13.95 0.61 11.33
C LYS A 157 -14.35 1.20 12.69
N GLU A 158 -15.19 0.47 13.43
CA GLU A 158 -15.67 0.89 14.72
C GLU A 158 -14.53 1.07 15.72
N GLU A 159 -13.57 0.16 15.73
CA GLU A 159 -12.38 0.24 16.58
C GLU A 159 -11.45 1.38 16.17
N ILE A 160 -11.22 1.59 14.86
CA ILE A 160 -10.43 2.71 14.34
C ILE A 160 -10.99 4.05 14.84
N LEU A 161 -12.30 4.22 14.75
CA LEU A 161 -12.97 5.46 15.19
C LEU A 161 -13.01 5.57 16.69
N ALA A 162 -13.28 4.49 17.43
CA ALA A 162 -13.29 4.48 18.89
C ALA A 162 -11.90 4.80 19.49
N GLN A 163 -10.83 4.36 18.83
CA GLN A 163 -9.45 4.66 19.23
C GLN A 163 -8.94 6.01 18.71
N ASN A 164 -9.75 6.75 17.94
CA ASN A 164 -9.36 8.02 17.31
C ASN A 164 -8.06 7.92 16.46
N LEU A 165 -7.83 6.79 15.80
CA LEU A 165 -6.66 6.60 14.94
C LEU A 165 -6.67 7.53 13.74
N VAL A 166 -7.86 7.80 13.20
CA VAL A 166 -8.16 8.84 12.21
C VAL A 166 -9.52 9.45 12.49
N SER A 167 -9.79 10.67 12.01
CA SER A 167 -11.12 11.26 12.17
C SER A 167 -12.17 10.54 11.30
N PRO A 168 -13.47 10.61 11.65
CA PRO A 168 -14.54 10.02 10.83
C PRO A 168 -14.54 10.52 9.39
N GLU A 169 -14.23 11.79 9.15
CA GLU A 169 -14.17 12.40 7.81
C GLU A 169 -13.00 11.85 7.00
N ILE A 170 -11.83 11.71 7.63
CA ILE A 170 -10.64 11.13 6.98
C ILE A 170 -10.90 9.66 6.68
N TYR A 171 -11.47 8.90 7.62
CA TYR A 171 -11.79 7.49 7.39
C TYR A 171 -12.77 7.31 6.21
N ALA A 172 -13.85 8.11 6.18
CA ALA A 172 -14.82 8.06 5.08
C ALA A 172 -14.16 8.38 3.70
N LEU A 173 -13.21 9.31 3.69
CA LEU A 173 -12.47 9.64 2.49
C LEU A 173 -11.52 8.51 2.08
N MET A 174 -10.85 7.85 3.04
CA MET A 174 -10.01 6.67 2.79
C MET A 174 -10.83 5.51 2.21
N GLU A 175 -12.02 5.23 2.77
CA GLU A 175 -12.94 4.20 2.23
C GLU A 175 -13.32 4.49 0.77
N LYS A 176 -13.75 5.73 0.52
CA LYS A 176 -14.14 6.17 -0.84
C LYS A 176 -12.98 5.97 -1.81
N TYR A 177 -11.82 6.53 -1.51
CA TYR A 177 -10.64 6.43 -2.38
C TYR A 177 -10.20 4.99 -2.59
N ALA A 178 -10.13 4.18 -1.53
CA ALA A 178 -9.72 2.79 -1.65
C ALA A 178 -10.63 1.99 -2.59
N MET A 179 -11.95 2.18 -2.51
CA MET A 179 -12.91 1.50 -3.39
C MET A 179 -12.81 1.98 -4.84
N GLU A 180 -12.71 3.27 -5.08
CA GLU A 180 -12.59 3.84 -6.43
C GLU A 180 -11.26 3.45 -7.09
N LEU A 181 -10.16 3.46 -6.34
CA LEU A 181 -8.84 2.99 -6.77
C LEU A 181 -8.87 1.50 -7.13
N PHE A 182 -9.50 0.67 -6.29
CA PHE A 182 -9.63 -0.76 -6.54
C PHE A 182 -10.48 -1.05 -7.79
N GLN A 183 -11.56 -0.32 -7.99
CA GLN A 183 -12.38 -0.43 -9.20
C GLN A 183 -11.55 -0.08 -10.44
N ARG A 184 -10.86 1.06 -10.46
CA ARG A 184 -9.99 1.48 -11.57
C ARG A 184 -8.88 0.46 -11.82
N GLY A 185 -8.24 -0.03 -10.76
CA GLY A 185 -7.21 -1.06 -10.83
C GLY A 185 -7.73 -2.37 -11.45
N THR A 186 -8.95 -2.78 -11.07
CA THR A 186 -9.63 -3.96 -11.63
C THR A 186 -9.90 -3.80 -13.12
N GLU A 187 -10.36 -2.62 -13.56
CA GLU A 187 -10.60 -2.33 -14.98
C GLU A 187 -9.30 -2.37 -15.81
N ILE A 188 -8.22 -1.81 -15.26
CA ILE A 188 -6.90 -1.83 -15.92
C ILE A 188 -6.37 -3.26 -15.99
N ALA A 189 -6.44 -4.03 -14.91
CA ALA A 189 -6.00 -5.42 -14.84
C ALA A 189 -6.77 -6.29 -15.85
N LYS A 190 -8.09 -6.14 -15.90
CA LYS A 190 -8.96 -6.88 -16.82
C LYS A 190 -8.59 -6.67 -18.29
N LYS A 191 -8.18 -5.45 -18.69
CA LYS A 191 -7.73 -5.16 -20.07
C LYS A 191 -6.44 -5.91 -20.44
N GLN A 192 -5.69 -6.38 -19.43
CA GLN A 192 -4.47 -7.18 -19.60
C GLN A 192 -4.70 -8.68 -19.36
N GLY A 193 -5.95 -9.13 -19.22
CA GLY A 193 -6.30 -10.52 -18.92
C GLY A 193 -5.93 -10.93 -17.48
N LEU A 194 -5.76 -9.97 -16.57
CA LEU A 194 -5.43 -10.19 -15.17
C LEU A 194 -6.65 -10.00 -14.27
N ILE A 195 -6.66 -10.66 -13.13
CA ILE A 195 -7.64 -10.49 -12.05
C ILE A 195 -6.94 -9.76 -10.90
N LEU A 196 -7.45 -8.57 -10.53
CA LEU A 196 -7.03 -7.91 -9.30
C LEU A 196 -7.82 -8.51 -8.14
N VAL A 197 -7.12 -9.29 -7.32
CA VAL A 197 -7.74 -10.07 -6.23
C VAL A 197 -7.93 -9.22 -4.99
N ASP A 198 -6.88 -8.52 -4.59
CA ASP A 198 -6.87 -7.59 -3.46
C ASP A 198 -5.79 -6.51 -3.66
N THR A 199 -5.89 -5.44 -2.90
CA THR A 199 -4.88 -4.37 -2.88
C THR A 199 -4.86 -3.72 -1.51
N LYS A 200 -3.66 -3.45 -0.99
CA LYS A 200 -3.43 -2.65 0.21
C LYS A 200 -3.08 -1.22 -0.20
N TYR A 201 -3.81 -0.24 0.32
CA TYR A 201 -3.55 1.18 0.14
C TYR A 201 -3.09 1.80 1.44
N GLU A 202 -2.05 2.62 1.35
CA GLU A 202 -1.58 3.45 2.45
C GLU A 202 -1.86 4.91 2.12
N PHE A 203 -2.28 5.66 3.15
CA PHE A 203 -2.59 7.07 3.02
C PHE A 203 -1.75 7.91 3.98
N GLY A 204 -1.56 9.17 3.63
CA GLY A 204 -0.86 10.13 4.47
C GLY A 204 -1.48 11.51 4.38
N LEU A 205 -1.22 12.34 5.38
CA LEU A 205 -1.70 13.71 5.48
C LEU A 205 -0.54 14.69 5.24
N LYS A 206 -0.81 15.73 4.46
CA LYS A 206 0.03 16.92 4.35
C LYS A 206 -0.88 18.13 4.31
N ASP A 207 -0.68 19.08 5.24
CA ASP A 207 -1.46 20.33 5.37
C ASP A 207 -2.99 20.08 5.40
N GLY A 208 -3.41 19.05 6.13
CA GLY A 208 -4.82 18.67 6.26
C GLY A 208 -5.43 17.95 5.05
N LYS A 209 -4.68 17.75 3.98
CA LYS A 209 -5.12 17.04 2.79
C LYS A 209 -4.65 15.58 2.80
N LEU A 210 -5.52 14.66 2.39
CA LEU A 210 -5.24 13.24 2.29
C LEU A 210 -4.61 12.91 0.93
N TYR A 211 -3.55 12.11 0.94
CA TYR A 211 -2.82 11.63 -0.22
C TYR A 211 -2.69 10.10 -0.18
N LEU A 212 -2.75 9.47 -1.32
CA LEU A 212 -2.26 8.10 -1.51
C LEU A 212 -0.72 8.13 -1.49
N ILE A 213 -0.09 7.28 -0.65
CA ILE A 213 1.37 7.26 -0.44
C ILE A 213 2.01 5.90 -0.77
#